data_c756cfe693db2a0382d2a4f818b0482d
#
_entry.id   c756cfe693db2a0382d2a4f818b0482d
#
_cell.length_a   1.000
_cell.length_b   1.000
_cell.length_c   1.000
_cell.angle_alpha   90.00
_cell.angle_beta   90.00
_cell.angle_gamma   90.00
#
_symmetry.space_group_name_H-M   'P 1'
#
loop_
_entity.id
_entity.type
_entity.pdbx_description
1 polymer ?
#
loop_
_entity_poly.entity_id
_entity_poly.type
_entity_poly.pdbx_seq_one_letter_code
_entity_poly.pdbx_strand_id
1 'polypeptide(L)'
;DQLGKRYLITGAPGTGKATILHKLYEAATSLGYDVEAYHCALIPTKIEHLILPELDTGIITSAGPHTYAPQPQDEVIDLDQLVDQSLLSSYEKDLATAQQRYEAALQKALEFMGRVKEYRDKLESYYIANMDFKAINEFVAQLHHRIQGLIRN
;
A
#
# COMPACT_ATOMS: atom_id res chain seq x y z
N ASP A 1 13.22 -1.64 5.30
CA ASP A 1 14.31 -2.35 6.03
C ASP A 1 15.23 -1.41 6.84
N GLN A 2 14.90 -0.12 6.95
CA GLN A 2 15.76 0.86 7.66
C GLN A 2 15.05 1.57 8.83
N LEU A 3 13.78 1.22 9.12
CA LEU A 3 13.06 1.82 10.23
C LEU A 3 13.50 1.23 11.56
N GLY A 4 13.77 2.10 12.54
CA GLY A 4 14.21 1.70 13.88
C GLY A 4 13.14 0.96 14.65
N LYS A 5 11.86 1.27 14.45
CA LYS A 5 10.74 0.59 15.08
C LYS A 5 9.64 0.24 14.08
N ARG A 6 9.12 -0.98 14.15
CA ARG A 6 8.02 -1.43 13.30
C ARG A 6 6.94 -2.13 14.10
N TYR A 7 5.70 -1.69 13.89
CA TYR A 7 4.49 -2.34 14.38
C TYR A 7 3.84 -3.09 13.23
N LEU A 8 3.71 -4.40 13.36
CA LEU A 8 3.08 -5.26 12.36
C LEU A 8 1.68 -5.64 12.83
N ILE A 9 0.65 -5.09 12.19
CA ILE A 9 -0.75 -5.36 12.52
C ILE A 9 -1.27 -6.48 11.62
N THR A 10 -1.64 -7.60 12.24
CA THR A 10 -2.25 -8.77 11.57
C THR A 10 -3.72 -8.90 11.92
N GLY A 11 -4.42 -9.78 11.24
CA GLY A 11 -5.82 -10.10 11.48
C GLY A 11 -6.64 -10.28 10.20
N ALA A 12 -7.74 -10.97 10.29
CA ALA A 12 -8.68 -11.23 9.21
C ALA A 12 -9.27 -9.94 8.61
N PRO A 13 -9.83 -9.96 7.39
CA PRO A 13 -10.62 -8.84 6.87
C PRO A 13 -11.74 -8.45 7.84
N GLY A 14 -11.88 -7.14 8.13
CA GLY A 14 -12.92 -6.65 9.04
C GLY A 14 -12.49 -6.50 10.50
N THR A 15 -11.31 -6.95 10.93
CA THR A 15 -10.84 -6.84 12.32
C THR A 15 -10.44 -5.41 12.76
N GLY A 16 -10.57 -4.41 11.90
CA GLY A 16 -10.34 -3.02 12.27
C GLY A 16 -8.95 -2.46 11.97
N LYS A 17 -8.08 -3.19 11.26
CA LYS A 17 -6.73 -2.73 10.87
C LYS A 17 -6.71 -1.32 10.29
N ALA A 18 -7.50 -1.07 9.23
CA ALA A 18 -7.56 0.24 8.58
C ALA A 18 -8.12 1.34 9.51
N THR A 19 -9.02 1.00 10.43
CA THR A 19 -9.56 1.94 11.42
C THR A 19 -8.48 2.39 12.40
N ILE A 20 -7.63 1.46 12.85
CA ILE A 20 -6.49 1.78 13.72
C ILE A 20 -5.53 2.74 13.00
N LEU A 21 -5.16 2.39 11.75
CA LEU A 21 -4.25 3.23 10.96
C LEU A 21 -4.82 4.63 10.71
N HIS A 22 -6.12 4.73 10.44
CA HIS A 22 -6.76 6.04 10.23
C HIS A 22 -6.71 6.91 11.49
N LYS A 23 -7.01 6.32 12.66
CA LYS A 23 -6.91 7.04 13.95
C LYS A 23 -5.46 7.46 14.27
N LEU A 24 -4.48 6.61 13.96
CA LEU A 24 -3.07 6.95 14.16
C LEU A 24 -2.62 8.06 13.20
N TYR A 25 -3.06 8.01 11.95
CA TYR A 25 -2.83 9.08 10.98
C TYR A 25 -3.38 10.43 11.46
N GLU A 26 -4.66 10.45 11.90
CA GLU A 26 -5.28 11.68 12.43
C GLU A 26 -4.55 12.19 13.67
N ALA A 27 -4.17 11.30 14.58
CA ALA A 27 -3.44 11.68 15.80
C ALA A 27 -2.06 12.25 15.46
N ALA A 28 -1.28 11.60 14.60
CA ALA A 28 0.05 12.05 14.24
C ALA A 28 0.01 13.41 13.51
N THR A 29 -0.88 13.57 12.53
CA THR A 29 -1.03 14.82 11.79
C THR A 29 -1.54 15.96 12.68
N SER A 30 -2.43 15.69 13.65
CA SER A 30 -2.89 16.70 14.61
C SER A 30 -1.79 17.18 15.57
N LEU A 31 -0.77 16.35 15.80
CA LEU A 31 0.41 16.69 16.58
C LEU A 31 1.50 17.37 15.74
N GLY A 32 1.29 17.53 14.44
CA GLY A 32 2.20 18.22 13.54
C GLY A 32 3.31 17.34 12.94
N TYR A 33 3.23 16.01 13.09
CA TYR A 33 4.18 15.10 12.44
C TYR A 33 3.90 14.96 10.97
N ASP A 34 4.96 14.88 10.16
CA ASP A 34 4.87 14.42 8.79
C ASP A 34 4.57 12.92 8.75
N VAL A 35 3.59 12.53 7.92
CA VAL A 35 3.15 11.14 7.81
C VAL A 35 3.12 10.72 6.35
N GLU A 36 3.84 9.66 6.02
CA GLU A 36 3.70 8.97 4.74
C GLU A 36 2.61 7.90 4.88
N ALA A 37 1.48 8.12 4.19
CA ALA A 37 0.35 7.18 4.20
C ALA A 37 0.28 6.39 2.89
N TYR A 38 0.30 5.07 3.00
CA TYR A 38 0.17 4.17 1.88
C TYR A 38 -1.23 3.60 1.83
N HIS A 39 -1.92 3.85 0.73
CA HIS A 39 -3.31 3.47 0.54
C HIS A 39 -3.44 2.14 -0.21
N CYS A 40 -4.52 1.41 0.09
CA CYS A 40 -4.86 0.18 -0.60
C CYS A 40 -5.16 0.45 -2.08
N ALA A 41 -4.51 -0.30 -2.97
CA ALA A 41 -4.73 -0.18 -4.41
C ALA A 41 -6.16 -0.57 -4.84
N LEU A 42 -6.82 -1.46 -4.08
CA LEU A 42 -8.20 -1.90 -4.34
C LEU A 42 -9.23 -0.94 -3.73
N ILE A 43 -8.91 -0.33 -2.59
CA ILE A 43 -9.81 0.56 -1.86
C ILE A 43 -9.01 1.81 -1.44
N PRO A 44 -8.87 2.81 -2.32
CA PRO A 44 -7.99 3.96 -2.08
C PRO A 44 -8.32 4.81 -0.84
N THR A 45 -9.51 4.65 -0.26
CA THR A 45 -9.88 5.29 1.00
C THR A 45 -9.32 4.61 2.23
N LYS A 46 -8.79 3.38 2.11
CA LYS A 46 -8.16 2.65 3.22
C LYS A 46 -6.67 2.90 3.27
N ILE A 47 -6.16 3.24 4.44
CA ILE A 47 -4.73 3.27 4.73
C ILE A 47 -4.29 1.85 5.10
N GLU A 48 -3.20 1.38 4.49
CA GLU A 48 -2.60 0.06 4.77
C GLU A 48 -1.28 0.16 5.53
N HIS A 49 -0.51 1.23 5.30
CA HIS A 49 0.74 1.45 6.04
C HIS A 49 0.90 2.93 6.35
N LEU A 50 1.55 3.21 7.48
CA LEU A 50 1.99 4.55 7.85
C LEU A 50 3.48 4.52 8.15
N ILE A 51 4.19 5.55 7.71
CA ILE A 51 5.55 5.83 8.14
C ILE A 51 5.56 7.21 8.79
N LEU A 52 6.16 7.30 9.96
CA LEU A 52 6.42 8.54 10.68
C LEU A 52 7.95 8.75 10.67
N PRO A 53 8.47 9.50 9.68
CA PRO A 53 9.92 9.62 9.48
C PRO A 53 10.64 10.22 10.70
N GLU A 54 10.07 11.24 11.31
CA GLU A 54 10.65 11.91 12.50
C GLU A 54 10.75 11.00 13.72
N LEU A 55 9.90 9.96 13.80
CA LEU A 55 9.89 8.99 14.90
C LEU A 55 10.61 7.68 14.50
N ASP A 56 11.17 7.62 13.31
CA ASP A 56 11.80 6.41 12.76
C ASP A 56 10.92 5.17 12.93
N THR A 57 9.61 5.33 12.71
CA THR A 57 8.59 4.33 13.04
C THR A 57 7.71 4.01 11.84
N GLY A 58 7.48 2.72 11.59
CA GLY A 58 6.52 2.22 10.62
C GLY A 58 5.41 1.41 11.26
N ILE A 59 4.18 1.62 10.80
CA ILE A 59 3.01 0.84 11.18
C ILE A 59 2.49 0.16 9.91
N ILE A 60 2.62 -1.15 9.86
CA ILE A 60 2.44 -1.96 8.64
C ILE A 60 1.32 -2.96 8.88
N THR A 61 0.35 -3.05 7.97
CA THR A 61 -0.60 -4.16 8.01
C THR A 61 -0.10 -5.31 7.14
N SER A 62 -0.23 -6.54 7.65
CA SER A 62 0.04 -7.77 6.91
C SER A 62 -1.27 -8.52 6.70
N ALA A 63 -1.75 -8.49 5.48
CA ALA A 63 -2.94 -9.20 5.04
C ALA A 63 -2.86 -9.47 3.53
N GLY A 64 -3.53 -10.51 3.06
CA GLY A 64 -3.59 -10.78 1.61
C GLY A 64 -4.15 -9.58 0.82
N PRO A 65 -3.59 -9.26 -0.36
CA PRO A 65 -2.52 -9.95 -1.08
C PRO A 65 -1.08 -9.60 -0.62
N HIS A 66 -0.91 -8.66 0.31
CA HIS A 66 0.38 -8.18 0.79
C HIS A 66 0.69 -8.75 2.17
N THR A 67 1.12 -10.01 2.21
CA THR A 67 1.57 -10.63 3.46
C THR A 67 3.04 -10.30 3.71
N TYR A 68 3.33 -9.93 4.95
CA TYR A 68 4.67 -9.63 5.43
C TYR A 68 5.05 -10.61 6.54
N ALA A 69 6.19 -11.27 6.41
CA ALA A 69 6.70 -12.15 7.46
C ALA A 69 7.32 -11.31 8.59
N PRO A 70 6.89 -11.51 9.85
CA PRO A 70 7.46 -10.79 10.99
C PRO A 70 8.97 -10.98 11.09
N GLN A 71 9.67 -9.93 11.44
CA GLN A 71 11.11 -9.95 11.71
C GLN A 71 11.36 -9.82 13.22
N PRO A 72 12.54 -10.18 13.72
CA PRO A 72 12.82 -10.17 15.17
C PRO A 72 12.62 -8.82 15.86
N GLN A 73 12.74 -7.71 15.11
CA GLN A 73 12.55 -6.35 15.61
C GLN A 73 11.10 -5.85 15.53
N ASP A 74 10.19 -6.62 14.93
CA ASP A 74 8.80 -6.21 14.78
C ASP A 74 8.01 -6.45 16.06
N GLU A 75 7.22 -5.46 16.45
CA GLU A 75 6.17 -5.63 17.44
C GLU A 75 4.88 -6.06 16.74
N VAL A 76 4.49 -7.32 16.92
CA VAL A 76 3.31 -7.89 16.25
C VAL A 76 2.06 -7.65 17.08
N ILE A 77 1.06 -7.02 16.45
CA ILE A 77 -0.27 -6.78 17.03
C ILE A 77 -1.27 -7.64 16.25
N ASP A 78 -1.68 -8.74 16.86
CA ASP A 78 -2.63 -9.67 16.26
C ASP A 78 -4.07 -9.37 16.69
N LEU A 79 -4.87 -8.83 15.79
CA LEU A 79 -6.25 -8.46 16.04
C LEU A 79 -7.21 -9.65 16.05
N ASP A 80 -6.82 -10.81 15.52
CA ASP A 80 -7.65 -12.01 15.58
C ASP A 80 -7.84 -12.49 17.02
N GLN A 81 -6.92 -12.16 17.92
CA GLN A 81 -7.04 -12.43 19.35
C GLN A 81 -8.21 -11.69 20.01
N LEU A 82 -8.73 -10.61 19.38
CA LEU A 82 -9.86 -9.82 19.88
C LEU A 82 -11.19 -10.28 19.29
N VAL A 83 -11.18 -11.28 18.41
CA VAL A 83 -12.38 -11.81 17.77
C VAL A 83 -13.00 -12.88 18.65
N ASP A 84 -14.32 -12.78 18.91
CA ASP A 84 -15.07 -13.86 19.58
C ASP A 84 -15.25 -15.05 18.64
N GLN A 85 -14.39 -16.05 18.80
CA GLN A 85 -14.39 -17.25 17.97
C GLN A 85 -15.67 -18.08 18.13
N SER A 86 -16.36 -17.97 19.27
CA SER A 86 -17.61 -18.71 19.51
C SER A 86 -18.76 -18.19 18.63
N LEU A 87 -18.81 -16.89 18.45
CA LEU A 87 -19.78 -16.25 17.55
C LEU A 87 -19.42 -16.50 16.08
N LEU A 88 -18.12 -16.49 15.77
CA LEU A 88 -17.63 -16.66 14.40
C LEU A 88 -17.92 -18.08 13.86
N SER A 89 -17.88 -19.09 14.71
CA SER A 89 -18.14 -20.49 14.34
C SER A 89 -19.51 -20.71 13.68
N SER A 90 -20.53 -19.89 14.01
CA SER A 90 -21.83 -19.97 13.39
C SER A 90 -21.84 -19.57 11.91
N TYR A 91 -20.81 -18.85 11.44
CA TYR A 91 -20.67 -18.34 10.08
C TYR A 91 -19.58 -19.06 9.27
N GLU A 92 -19.05 -20.17 9.75
CA GLU A 92 -17.89 -20.87 9.16
C GLU A 92 -18.05 -21.15 7.65
N LYS A 93 -19.25 -21.65 7.23
CA LYS A 93 -19.53 -21.94 5.82
C LYS A 93 -19.61 -20.69 4.96
N ASP A 94 -20.21 -19.63 5.49
CA ASP A 94 -20.35 -18.35 4.79
C ASP A 94 -18.98 -17.69 4.65
N LEU A 95 -18.16 -17.73 5.68
CA LEU A 95 -16.80 -17.23 5.67
C LEU A 95 -15.94 -17.97 4.63
N ALA A 96 -15.97 -19.30 4.63
CA ALA A 96 -15.22 -20.10 3.67
C ALA A 96 -15.66 -19.79 2.22
N THR A 97 -16.98 -19.66 2.00
CA THR A 97 -17.52 -19.31 0.68
C THR A 97 -17.13 -17.90 0.24
N ALA A 98 -17.19 -16.93 1.15
CA ALA A 98 -16.81 -15.54 0.88
C ALA A 98 -15.31 -15.44 0.58
N GLN A 99 -14.47 -16.12 1.36
CA GLN A 99 -13.03 -16.18 1.16
C GLN A 99 -12.68 -16.75 -0.22
N GLN A 100 -13.24 -17.89 -0.59
CA GLN A 100 -13.01 -18.51 -1.88
C GLN A 100 -13.40 -17.59 -3.05
N ARG A 101 -14.55 -16.91 -2.94
CA ARG A 101 -15.01 -15.96 -3.97
C ARG A 101 -14.09 -14.75 -4.07
N TYR A 102 -13.64 -14.23 -2.93
CA TYR A 102 -12.69 -13.11 -2.88
C TYR A 102 -11.38 -13.48 -3.56
N GLU A 103 -10.79 -14.62 -3.22
CA GLU A 103 -9.53 -15.09 -3.80
C GLU A 103 -9.64 -15.32 -5.31
N ALA A 104 -10.72 -15.96 -5.77
CA ALA A 104 -10.97 -16.18 -7.18
C ALA A 104 -11.13 -14.85 -7.96
N ALA A 105 -11.84 -13.89 -7.40
CA ALA A 105 -12.02 -12.57 -8.01
C ALA A 105 -10.70 -11.79 -8.07
N LEU A 106 -9.91 -11.82 -6.98
CA LEU A 106 -8.60 -11.18 -6.91
C LEU A 106 -7.63 -11.77 -7.93
N GLN A 107 -7.55 -13.11 -8.01
CA GLN A 107 -6.72 -13.80 -8.99
C GLN A 107 -7.06 -13.36 -10.42
N LYS A 108 -8.34 -13.33 -10.75
CA LYS A 108 -8.81 -12.88 -12.05
C LYS A 108 -8.46 -11.41 -12.34
N ALA A 109 -8.56 -10.54 -11.33
CA ALA A 109 -8.16 -9.14 -11.47
C ALA A 109 -6.66 -9.00 -11.77
N LEU A 110 -5.81 -9.76 -11.08
CA LEU A 110 -4.35 -9.78 -11.33
C LEU A 110 -4.02 -10.29 -12.74
N GLU A 111 -4.72 -11.30 -13.23
CA GLU A 111 -4.57 -11.78 -14.61
C GLU A 111 -4.92 -10.70 -15.64
N PHE A 112 -6.01 -9.96 -15.41
CA PHE A 112 -6.38 -8.83 -16.28
C PHE A 112 -5.34 -7.71 -16.23
N MET A 113 -4.80 -7.38 -15.04
CA MET A 113 -3.73 -6.39 -14.91
C MET A 113 -2.46 -6.80 -15.69
N GLY A 114 -2.10 -8.09 -15.68
CA GLY A 114 -1.04 -8.63 -16.53
C GLY A 114 -1.28 -8.36 -18.02
N ARG A 115 -2.50 -8.63 -18.50
CA ARG A 115 -2.89 -8.36 -19.89
C ARG A 115 -2.89 -6.87 -20.25
N VAL A 116 -3.32 -6.01 -19.30
CA VAL A 116 -3.24 -4.55 -19.49
C VAL A 116 -1.80 -4.12 -19.72
N LYS A 117 -0.86 -4.68 -18.93
CA LYS A 117 0.57 -4.41 -19.11
C LYS A 117 1.05 -4.81 -20.51
N GLU A 118 0.71 -6.01 -20.98
CA GLU A 118 1.09 -6.49 -22.31
C GLU A 118 0.60 -5.56 -23.44
N TYR A 119 -0.67 -5.14 -23.36
CA TYR A 119 -1.23 -4.21 -24.36
C TYR A 119 -0.58 -2.83 -24.29
N ARG A 120 -0.27 -2.36 -23.09
CA ARG A 120 0.44 -1.10 -22.89
C ARG A 120 1.85 -1.16 -23.47
N ASP A 121 2.61 -2.20 -23.17
CA ASP A 121 3.97 -2.39 -23.70
C ASP A 121 3.95 -2.38 -25.26
N LYS A 122 2.95 -3.02 -25.87
CA LYS A 122 2.76 -2.99 -27.31
C LYS A 122 2.42 -1.58 -27.82
N LEU A 123 1.54 -0.86 -27.15
CA LEU A 123 1.18 0.51 -27.50
C LEU A 123 2.42 1.43 -27.40
N GLU A 124 3.17 1.35 -26.30
CA GLU A 124 4.38 2.13 -26.09
C GLU A 124 5.43 1.87 -27.16
N SER A 125 5.57 0.64 -27.65
CA SER A 125 6.54 0.31 -28.71
C SER A 125 6.36 1.14 -29.99
N TYR A 126 5.12 1.49 -30.35
CA TYR A 126 4.84 2.35 -31.50
C TYR A 126 5.26 3.80 -31.29
N TYR A 127 5.10 4.31 -30.06
CA TYR A 127 5.51 5.68 -29.72
C TYR A 127 7.03 5.76 -29.57
N ILE A 128 7.64 4.82 -28.86
CA ILE A 128 9.09 4.79 -28.62
C ILE A 128 9.88 4.81 -29.93
N ALA A 129 9.44 4.03 -30.93
CA ALA A 129 10.10 3.97 -32.22
C ALA A 129 10.05 5.29 -33.02
N ASN A 130 9.11 6.18 -32.69
CA ASN A 130 8.86 7.44 -33.41
C ASN A 130 9.12 8.68 -32.56
N MET A 131 9.71 8.53 -31.39
CA MET A 131 9.94 9.63 -30.44
C MET A 131 11.33 10.25 -30.62
N ASP A 132 11.40 11.58 -30.66
CA ASP A 132 12.68 12.30 -30.64
C ASP A 132 13.20 12.43 -29.19
N PHE A 133 13.96 11.43 -28.76
CA PHE A 133 14.56 11.41 -27.44
C PHE A 133 15.64 12.49 -27.24
N LYS A 134 16.23 13.01 -28.31
CA LYS A 134 17.18 14.12 -28.23
C LYS A 134 16.45 15.39 -27.78
N ALA A 135 15.33 15.72 -28.44
CA ALA A 135 14.50 16.85 -28.04
C ALA A 135 13.97 16.73 -26.61
N ILE A 136 13.60 15.51 -26.16
CA ILE A 136 13.22 15.25 -24.76
C ILE A 136 14.36 15.60 -23.81
N ASN A 137 15.59 15.14 -24.08
CA ASN A 137 16.73 15.40 -23.21
C ASN A 137 17.05 16.90 -23.12
N GLU A 138 16.92 17.62 -24.22
CA GLU A 138 17.07 19.08 -24.23
C GLU A 138 15.99 19.77 -23.38
N PHE A 139 14.74 19.32 -23.47
CA PHE A 139 13.65 19.81 -22.63
C PHE A 139 13.87 19.53 -21.14
N VAL A 140 14.32 18.32 -20.79
CA VAL A 140 14.65 17.95 -19.41
C VAL A 140 15.76 18.84 -18.84
N ALA A 141 16.81 19.11 -19.61
CA ALA A 141 17.89 20.01 -19.20
C ALA A 141 17.39 21.44 -18.91
N GLN A 142 16.51 21.97 -19.78
CA GLN A 142 15.88 23.28 -19.57
C GLN A 142 15.01 23.30 -18.32
N LEU A 143 14.18 22.28 -18.11
CA LEU A 143 13.30 22.15 -16.94
C LEU A 143 14.14 22.07 -15.65
N HIS A 144 15.19 21.26 -15.63
CA HIS A 144 16.11 21.14 -14.50
C HIS A 144 16.74 22.49 -14.13
N HIS A 145 17.20 23.23 -15.12
CA HIS A 145 17.74 24.58 -14.89
C HIS A 145 16.72 25.54 -14.27
N ARG A 146 15.46 25.50 -14.74
CA ARG A 146 14.37 26.31 -14.18
C ARG A 146 14.06 25.96 -12.74
N ILE A 147 13.99 24.66 -12.41
CA ILE A 147 13.75 24.18 -11.03
C ILE A 147 14.88 24.61 -10.10
N GLN A 148 16.14 24.46 -10.51
CA GLN A 148 17.28 24.94 -9.73
C GLN A 148 17.23 26.44 -9.44
N GLY A 149 16.71 27.23 -10.37
CA GLY A 149 16.50 28.66 -10.17
C GLY A 149 15.44 28.99 -9.11
N LEU A 150 14.43 28.12 -8.93
CA LEU A 150 13.39 28.29 -7.91
C LEU A 150 13.86 27.93 -6.49
N ILE A 151 14.80 26.99 -6.37
CA ILE A 151 15.33 26.53 -5.06
C ILE A 151 16.33 27.56 -4.48
N ARG A 152 16.94 28.40 -5.31
CA ARG A 152 17.95 29.39 -4.90
C ARG A 152 17.39 30.76 -4.48
N ASN A 153 16.09 30.94 -4.56
CA ASN A 153 15.38 32.11 -4.07
C ASN A 153 14.58 31.79 -2.82
#